data_8a29bb1190ee49b81860a2cccaa8665b
#
_entry.id   8a29bb1190ee49b81860a2cccaa8665b
#
_cell.length_a   1.000
_cell.length_b   1.000
_cell.length_c   1.000
_cell.angle_alpha   90.00
_cell.angle_beta   90.00
_cell.angle_gamma   90.00
#
_symmetry.space_group_name_H-M   'P 1'
#
loop_
_entity.id
_entity.type
_entity.pdbx_description
1 polymer ?
#
loop_
_entity_poly.entity_id
_entity_poly.type
_entity_poly.pdbx_seq_one_letter_code
_entity_poly.pdbx_strand_id
1 'polypeptide(L)'
;MNTVSHKYRQSALLLLTAAIWGSAFVAQQTGMDYVGPFTFNAARNLLGGLTLLPLIVFFSSCKKRTLPPDASSENGTQSKTLWAGGILCGIALFVASTLQQIGIQYTTVGKAGFITALYIVLVPVCGLFLRKRVQPKVWLAVLIAVAGLYPVSYTHLRAHETAAN
;
A
#
# COMPACT_ATOMS: atom_id res chain seq x y z
N MET A 1 -12.11 29.83 9.04
CA MET A 1 -12.04 28.85 10.16
C MET A 1 -12.04 27.37 9.71
N ASN A 2 -12.11 27.05 8.41
CA ASN A 2 -12.29 25.66 7.94
C ASN A 2 -10.99 24.90 7.56
N THR A 3 -9.86 25.57 7.42
CA THR A 3 -8.60 24.95 6.97
C THR A 3 -7.91 24.10 8.04
N VAL A 4 -8.04 24.47 9.31
CA VAL A 4 -7.42 23.75 10.44
C VAL A 4 -8.17 22.45 10.70
N SER A 5 -9.49 22.47 10.72
CA SER A 5 -10.34 21.26 10.87
C SER A 5 -10.11 20.26 9.72
N HIS A 6 -9.90 20.74 8.50
CA HIS A 6 -9.59 19.88 7.35
C HIS A 6 -8.24 19.15 7.49
N LYS A 7 -7.21 19.82 8.02
CA LYS A 7 -5.90 19.23 8.27
C LYS A 7 -5.94 18.12 9.33
N TYR A 8 -6.62 18.36 10.47
CA TYR A 8 -6.77 17.34 11.52
C TYR A 8 -7.52 16.10 11.01
N ARG A 9 -8.57 16.28 10.23
CA ARG A 9 -9.34 15.18 9.64
C ARG A 9 -8.49 14.36 8.67
N GLN A 10 -7.67 15.00 7.84
CA GLN A 10 -6.75 14.32 6.94
C GLN A 10 -5.68 13.55 7.70
N SER A 11 -5.09 14.14 8.74
CA SER A 11 -4.09 13.46 9.58
C SER A 11 -4.69 12.26 10.34
N ALA A 12 -5.91 12.39 10.86
CA ALA A 12 -6.60 11.30 11.52
C ALA A 12 -6.90 10.13 10.56
N LEU A 13 -7.32 10.43 9.32
CA LEU A 13 -7.51 9.41 8.28
C LEU A 13 -6.21 8.70 7.91
N LEU A 14 -5.10 9.43 7.83
CA LEU A 14 -3.78 8.83 7.57
C LEU A 14 -3.33 7.92 8.71
N LEU A 15 -3.53 8.33 9.96
CA LEU A 15 -3.23 7.50 11.13
C LEU A 15 -4.10 6.24 11.16
N LEU A 16 -5.38 6.36 10.89
CA LEU A 16 -6.29 5.23 10.79
C LEU A 16 -5.85 4.26 9.69
N THR A 17 -5.50 4.77 8.52
CA THR A 17 -4.99 3.96 7.41
C THR A 17 -3.70 3.24 7.79
N ALA A 18 -2.78 3.91 8.47
CA ALA A 18 -1.53 3.31 8.95
C ALA A 18 -1.79 2.21 9.99
N ALA A 19 -2.73 2.41 10.91
CA ALA A 19 -3.12 1.41 11.91
C ALA A 19 -3.75 0.17 11.25
N ILE A 20 -4.66 0.36 10.29
CA ILE A 20 -5.26 -0.73 9.53
C ILE A 20 -4.20 -1.50 8.75
N TRP A 21 -3.26 -0.80 8.13
CA TRP A 21 -2.20 -1.44 7.35
C TRP A 21 -1.21 -2.20 8.22
N GLY A 22 -0.83 -1.64 9.38
CA GLY A 22 0.01 -2.33 10.35
C GLY A 22 -0.64 -3.60 10.90
N SER A 23 -1.92 -3.56 11.24
CA SER A 23 -2.67 -4.74 11.69
C SER A 23 -2.81 -5.82 10.61
N ALA A 24 -2.82 -5.42 9.34
CA ALA A 24 -2.88 -6.36 8.21
C ALA A 24 -1.66 -7.28 8.14
N PHE A 25 -0.46 -6.83 8.53
CA PHE A 25 0.73 -7.68 8.60
C PHE A 25 0.59 -8.79 9.64
N VAL A 26 0.05 -8.46 10.82
CA VAL A 26 -0.22 -9.44 11.88
C VAL A 26 -1.25 -10.46 11.39
N ALA A 27 -2.35 -9.99 10.81
CA ALA A 27 -3.38 -10.86 10.27
C ALA A 27 -2.86 -11.77 9.15
N GLN A 28 -1.95 -11.26 8.30
CA GLN A 28 -1.30 -12.05 7.25
C GLN A 28 -0.45 -13.18 7.84
N GLN A 29 0.36 -12.89 8.85
CA GLN A 29 1.22 -13.90 9.47
C GLN A 29 0.38 -14.96 10.17
N THR A 30 -0.57 -14.58 11.02
CA THR A 30 -1.46 -15.52 11.72
C THR A 30 -2.32 -16.32 10.74
N GLY A 31 -2.81 -15.71 9.67
CA GLY A 31 -3.61 -16.41 8.67
C GLY A 31 -2.84 -17.48 7.91
N MET A 32 -1.53 -17.30 7.73
CA MET A 32 -0.68 -18.29 7.06
C MET A 32 -0.37 -19.53 7.92
N ASP A 33 -0.58 -19.47 9.23
CA ASP A 33 -0.47 -20.64 10.11
C ASP A 33 -1.59 -21.65 9.83
N TYR A 34 -2.71 -21.21 9.25
CA TYR A 34 -3.88 -22.05 8.94
C TYR A 34 -3.99 -22.40 7.46
N VAL A 35 -3.54 -21.52 6.57
CA VAL A 35 -3.63 -21.70 5.10
C VAL A 35 -2.33 -21.31 4.42
N GLY A 36 -1.96 -21.98 3.35
CA GLY A 36 -0.74 -21.66 2.62
C GLY A 36 -0.74 -20.23 2.05
N PRO A 37 0.45 -19.66 1.78
CA PRO A 37 0.62 -18.27 1.36
C PRO A 37 -0.14 -17.94 0.06
N PHE A 38 -0.19 -18.88 -0.87
CA PHE A 38 -0.90 -18.69 -2.14
C PHE A 38 -2.42 -18.64 -1.95
N THR A 39 -2.96 -19.54 -1.12
CA THR A 39 -4.40 -19.60 -0.82
C THR A 39 -4.84 -18.35 -0.08
N PHE A 40 -4.06 -17.90 0.91
CA PHE A 40 -4.33 -16.68 1.64
C PHE A 40 -4.32 -15.46 0.71
N ASN A 41 -3.29 -15.34 -0.15
CA ASN A 41 -3.17 -14.22 -1.08
C ASN A 41 -4.31 -14.22 -2.12
N ALA A 42 -4.68 -15.39 -2.65
CA ALA A 42 -5.81 -15.52 -3.58
C ALA A 42 -7.14 -15.12 -2.93
N ALA A 43 -7.43 -15.63 -1.74
CA ALA A 43 -8.66 -15.29 -1.00
C ALA A 43 -8.73 -13.78 -0.70
N ARG A 44 -7.64 -13.18 -0.24
CA ARG A 44 -7.57 -11.73 0.04
C ARG A 44 -7.82 -10.90 -1.21
N ASN A 45 -7.19 -11.25 -2.33
CA ASN A 45 -7.36 -10.50 -3.58
C ASN A 45 -8.76 -10.67 -4.18
N LEU A 46 -9.35 -11.87 -4.10
CA LEU A 46 -10.73 -12.12 -4.52
C LEU A 46 -11.73 -11.32 -3.68
N LEU A 47 -11.61 -11.36 -2.36
CA LEU A 47 -12.47 -10.59 -1.45
C LEU A 47 -12.31 -9.09 -1.69
N GLY A 48 -11.08 -8.61 -1.85
CA GLY A 48 -10.81 -7.21 -2.19
C GLY A 48 -11.43 -6.80 -3.52
N GLY A 49 -11.30 -7.63 -4.56
CA GLY A 49 -11.92 -7.40 -5.86
C GLY A 49 -13.45 -7.35 -5.78
N LEU A 50 -14.05 -8.32 -5.08
CA LEU A 50 -15.50 -8.39 -4.89
C LEU A 50 -16.05 -7.18 -4.14
N THR A 51 -15.34 -6.69 -3.12
CA THR A 51 -15.77 -5.49 -2.36
C THR A 51 -15.62 -4.19 -3.16
N LEU A 52 -14.70 -4.15 -4.13
CA LEU A 52 -14.56 -2.99 -5.02
C LEU A 52 -15.64 -2.90 -6.09
N LEU A 53 -16.22 -4.02 -6.52
CA LEU A 53 -17.25 -4.02 -7.57
C LEU A 53 -18.47 -3.15 -7.23
N PRO A 54 -19.14 -3.30 -6.07
CA PRO A 54 -20.27 -2.45 -5.72
C PRO A 54 -19.87 -0.97 -5.57
N LEU A 55 -18.65 -0.72 -5.10
CA LEU A 55 -18.13 0.64 -4.96
C LEU A 55 -17.94 1.31 -6.33
N ILE A 56 -17.38 0.59 -7.31
CA ILE A 56 -17.20 1.07 -8.69
C ILE A 56 -18.57 1.35 -9.34
N VAL A 57 -19.54 0.44 -9.19
CA VAL A 57 -20.89 0.61 -9.73
C VAL A 57 -21.56 1.83 -9.11
N PHE A 58 -21.45 2.00 -7.79
CA PHE A 58 -22.04 3.14 -7.09
C PHE A 58 -21.42 4.48 -7.53
N PHE A 59 -20.10 4.59 -7.60
CA PHE A 59 -19.42 5.80 -8.05
C PHE A 59 -19.62 6.08 -9.53
N SER A 60 -19.68 5.05 -10.37
CA SER A 60 -19.98 5.19 -11.79
C SER A 60 -21.39 5.74 -12.02
N SER A 61 -22.36 5.28 -11.25
CA SER A 61 -23.74 5.78 -11.30
C SER A 61 -23.85 7.23 -10.82
N CYS A 62 -23.11 7.62 -9.77
CA CYS A 62 -23.05 9.00 -9.31
C CYS A 62 -22.37 9.92 -10.33
N LYS A 63 -21.31 9.47 -11.00
CA LYS A 63 -20.58 10.26 -11.99
C LYS A 63 -21.38 10.53 -13.26
N LYS A 64 -22.22 9.58 -13.71
CA LYS A 64 -23.15 9.78 -14.85
C LYS A 64 -24.16 10.90 -14.60
N ARG A 65 -24.45 11.23 -13.35
CA ARG A 65 -25.39 12.31 -12.99
C ARG A 65 -24.77 13.71 -13.06
N THR A 66 -23.45 13.85 -13.11
CA THR A 66 -22.76 15.13 -12.93
C THR A 66 -22.00 15.60 -14.18
N LEU A 67 -21.92 14.81 -15.24
CA LEU A 67 -21.19 15.17 -16.48
C LEU A 67 -22.14 15.67 -17.57
N PRO A 68 -21.77 16.76 -18.29
CA PRO A 68 -22.48 17.22 -19.49
C PRO A 68 -22.46 16.14 -20.59
N PRO A 69 -23.45 16.09 -21.50
CA PRO A 69 -23.60 15.08 -22.54
C PRO A 69 -22.46 14.99 -23.56
N ASP A 70 -21.67 16.04 -23.71
CA ASP A 70 -20.63 16.15 -24.75
C ASP A 70 -19.28 15.52 -24.42
N ALA A 71 -19.08 14.97 -23.22
CA ALA A 71 -17.82 14.34 -22.83
C ALA A 71 -17.68 12.87 -23.28
N SER A 72 -18.62 12.38 -24.10
CA SER A 72 -18.73 10.94 -24.41
C SER A 72 -17.99 10.49 -25.69
N SER A 73 -17.30 11.39 -26.39
CA SER A 73 -16.82 11.13 -27.77
C SER A 73 -15.35 10.72 -27.92
N GLU A 74 -14.55 10.67 -26.86
CA GLU A 74 -13.10 10.32 -26.98
C GLU A 74 -12.74 8.91 -26.48
N ASN A 75 -13.68 7.97 -26.45
CA ASN A 75 -13.61 6.81 -25.57
C ASN A 75 -12.94 5.52 -26.12
N GLY A 76 -12.54 5.42 -27.37
CA GLY A 76 -12.00 4.16 -27.90
C GLY A 76 -10.53 3.89 -27.53
N THR A 77 -9.68 4.85 -27.71
CA THR A 77 -8.22 4.70 -27.47
C THR A 77 -7.88 4.78 -25.97
N GLN A 78 -8.56 5.64 -25.24
CA GLN A 78 -8.37 5.81 -23.80
C GLN A 78 -8.81 4.57 -23.01
N SER A 79 -9.84 3.87 -23.45
CA SER A 79 -10.29 2.61 -22.84
C SER A 79 -9.24 1.50 -22.99
N LYS A 80 -8.66 1.31 -24.16
CA LYS A 80 -7.62 0.30 -24.39
C LYS A 80 -6.36 0.55 -23.56
N THR A 81 -5.94 1.81 -23.44
CA THR A 81 -4.78 2.19 -22.62
C THR A 81 -5.03 1.96 -21.13
N LEU A 82 -6.24 2.24 -20.65
CA LEU A 82 -6.65 1.97 -19.27
C LEU A 82 -6.65 0.47 -18.97
N TRP A 83 -7.19 -0.35 -19.88
CA TRP A 83 -7.18 -1.81 -19.71
C TRP A 83 -5.77 -2.38 -19.73
N ALA A 84 -4.94 -1.98 -20.69
CA ALA A 84 -3.56 -2.43 -20.76
C ALA A 84 -2.76 -2.02 -19.53
N GLY A 85 -2.90 -0.77 -19.08
CA GLY A 85 -2.27 -0.27 -17.86
C GLY A 85 -2.77 -1.00 -16.61
N GLY A 86 -4.07 -1.25 -16.51
CA GLY A 86 -4.68 -1.99 -15.41
C GLY A 86 -4.19 -3.43 -15.32
N ILE A 87 -4.11 -4.14 -16.45
CA ILE A 87 -3.60 -5.52 -16.51
C ILE A 87 -2.13 -5.56 -16.12
N LEU A 88 -1.30 -4.68 -16.69
CA LEU A 88 0.13 -4.63 -16.37
C LEU A 88 0.36 -4.34 -14.87
N CYS A 89 -0.35 -3.36 -14.33
CA CYS A 89 -0.29 -3.00 -12.92
C CYS A 89 -0.78 -4.15 -12.03
N GLY A 90 -1.85 -4.83 -12.43
CA GLY A 90 -2.41 -6.00 -11.74
C GLY A 90 -1.42 -7.17 -11.69
N ILE A 91 -0.74 -7.47 -12.80
CA ILE A 91 0.29 -8.52 -12.86
C ILE A 91 1.47 -8.13 -11.95
N ALA A 92 1.95 -6.89 -12.01
CA ALA A 92 3.05 -6.43 -11.17
C ALA A 92 2.71 -6.50 -9.68
N LEU A 93 1.50 -6.09 -9.29
CA LEU A 93 0.99 -6.19 -7.93
C LEU A 93 0.82 -7.65 -7.48
N PHE A 94 0.34 -8.53 -8.35
CA PHE A 94 0.21 -9.94 -8.04
C PHE A 94 1.57 -10.58 -7.74
N VAL A 95 2.57 -10.34 -8.59
CA VAL A 95 3.93 -10.84 -8.38
C VAL A 95 4.52 -10.27 -7.08
N ALA A 96 4.42 -8.95 -6.88
CA ALA A 96 4.95 -8.28 -5.69
C ALA A 96 4.28 -8.79 -4.40
N SER A 97 2.95 -8.91 -4.39
CA SER A 97 2.21 -9.40 -3.21
C SER A 97 2.48 -10.87 -2.92
N THR A 98 2.68 -11.69 -3.94
CA THR A 98 3.02 -13.11 -3.77
C THR A 98 4.43 -13.27 -3.19
N LEU A 99 5.42 -12.54 -3.72
CA LEU A 99 6.78 -12.55 -3.18
C LEU A 99 6.82 -12.01 -1.74
N GLN A 100 6.07 -10.96 -1.45
CA GLN A 100 5.93 -10.43 -0.10
C GLN A 100 5.31 -11.46 0.85
N GLN A 101 4.27 -12.14 0.42
CA GLN A 101 3.56 -13.14 1.22
C GLN A 101 4.48 -14.34 1.56
N ILE A 102 5.24 -14.81 0.58
CA ILE A 102 6.27 -15.84 0.80
C ILE A 102 7.35 -15.33 1.78
N GLY A 103 7.81 -14.09 1.59
CA GLY A 103 8.81 -13.47 2.46
C GLY A 103 8.37 -13.38 3.93
N ILE A 104 7.10 -13.07 4.18
CA ILE A 104 6.54 -12.98 5.54
C ILE A 104 6.57 -14.34 6.26
N GLN A 105 6.47 -15.46 5.54
CA GLN A 105 6.58 -16.80 6.13
C GLN A 105 7.94 -17.08 6.79
N TYR A 106 9.00 -16.48 6.25
CA TYR A 106 10.38 -16.71 6.70
C TYR A 106 10.93 -15.58 7.58
N THR A 107 10.09 -14.65 8.01
CA THR A 107 10.52 -13.50 8.80
C THR A 107 9.47 -13.11 9.84
N THR A 108 9.85 -12.24 10.77
CA THR A 108 8.93 -11.69 11.75
C THR A 108 8.13 -10.50 11.17
N VAL A 109 6.93 -10.24 11.72
CA VAL A 109 6.09 -9.10 11.32
C VAL A 109 6.87 -7.78 11.36
N GLY A 110 7.68 -7.57 12.39
CA GLY A 110 8.47 -6.35 12.54
C GLY A 110 9.52 -6.19 11.43
N LYS A 111 10.24 -7.26 11.08
CA LYS A 111 11.22 -7.24 9.98
C LYS A 111 10.53 -7.03 8.63
N ALA A 112 9.41 -7.71 8.38
CA ALA A 112 8.63 -7.53 7.16
C ALA A 112 8.10 -6.11 7.02
N GLY A 113 7.59 -5.52 8.10
CA GLY A 113 7.15 -4.13 8.14
C GLY A 113 8.28 -3.15 7.87
N PHE A 114 9.46 -3.38 8.49
CA PHE A 114 10.65 -2.57 8.26
C PHE A 114 11.11 -2.60 6.79
N ILE A 115 11.25 -3.79 6.21
CA ILE A 115 11.64 -3.96 4.80
C ILE A 115 10.61 -3.31 3.87
N THR A 116 9.32 -3.48 4.18
CA THR A 116 8.26 -2.83 3.40
C THR A 116 8.36 -1.31 3.51
N ALA A 117 8.59 -0.77 4.71
CA ALA A 117 8.75 0.67 4.90
C ALA A 117 9.98 1.26 4.17
N LEU A 118 10.94 0.42 3.76
CA LEU A 118 12.11 0.86 3.00
C LEU A 118 11.75 1.47 1.64
N TYR A 119 10.54 1.17 1.10
CA TYR A 119 10.08 1.83 -0.13
C TYR A 119 9.98 3.35 0.01
N ILE A 120 9.82 3.89 1.23
CA ILE A 120 9.81 5.33 1.49
C ILE A 120 11.13 5.98 1.03
N VAL A 121 12.23 5.23 1.12
CA VAL A 121 13.55 5.65 0.64
C VAL A 121 13.71 5.33 -0.86
N LEU A 122 13.30 4.13 -1.27
CA LEU A 122 13.47 3.65 -2.64
C LEU A 122 12.71 4.50 -3.67
N VAL A 123 11.50 4.94 -3.34
CA VAL A 123 10.66 5.72 -4.27
C VAL A 123 11.32 7.04 -4.68
N PRO A 124 11.81 7.91 -3.79
CA PRO A 124 12.51 9.13 -4.20
C PRO A 124 13.86 8.84 -4.88
N VAL A 125 14.58 7.78 -4.49
CA VAL A 125 15.81 7.35 -5.17
C VAL A 125 15.52 6.93 -6.61
N CYS A 126 14.52 6.07 -6.84
CA CYS A 126 14.08 5.71 -8.19
C CYS A 126 13.59 6.93 -8.99
N GLY A 127 12.92 7.86 -8.32
CA GLY A 127 12.53 9.14 -8.92
C GLY A 127 13.72 9.95 -9.46
N LEU A 128 14.83 9.94 -8.73
CA LEU A 128 16.06 10.59 -9.16
C LEU A 128 16.67 9.91 -10.38
N PHE A 129 16.70 8.57 -10.43
CA PHE A 129 17.12 7.81 -11.62
C PHE A 129 16.26 8.10 -12.85
N LEU A 130 14.97 8.33 -12.67
CA LEU A 130 14.02 8.72 -13.71
C LEU A 130 14.09 10.22 -14.05
N ARG A 131 15.12 10.94 -13.60
CA ARG A 131 15.33 12.39 -13.80
C ARG A 131 14.16 13.27 -13.33
N LYS A 132 13.32 12.78 -12.40
CA LYS A 132 12.29 13.60 -11.77
C LYS A 132 12.92 14.45 -10.65
N ARG A 133 12.55 15.73 -10.61
CA ARG A 133 13.00 16.63 -9.54
C ARG A 133 12.31 16.26 -8.23
N VAL A 134 13.05 15.70 -7.29
CA VAL A 134 12.59 15.41 -5.95
C VAL A 134 12.79 16.65 -5.07
N GLN A 135 11.75 17.15 -4.44
CA GLN A 135 11.85 18.33 -3.57
C GLN A 135 12.73 18.01 -2.34
N PRO A 136 13.57 18.95 -1.86
CA PRO A 136 14.43 18.72 -0.67
C PRO A 136 13.62 18.39 0.60
N LYS A 137 12.37 18.81 0.71
CA LYS A 137 11.46 18.44 1.80
C LYS A 137 11.19 16.93 1.87
N VAL A 138 11.22 16.23 0.73
CA VAL A 138 11.05 14.78 0.68
C VAL A 138 12.24 14.06 1.32
N TRP A 139 13.45 14.56 1.10
CA TRP A 139 14.66 14.01 1.72
C TRP A 139 14.66 14.17 3.24
N LEU A 140 14.20 15.33 3.72
CA LEU A 140 14.03 15.53 5.17
C LEU A 140 13.01 14.56 5.77
N ALA A 141 11.88 14.34 5.08
CA ALA A 141 10.87 13.37 5.50
C ALA A 141 11.40 11.93 5.50
N VAL A 142 12.23 11.56 4.51
CA VAL A 142 12.92 10.26 4.45
C VAL A 142 13.85 10.07 5.64
N LEU A 143 14.67 11.08 5.98
CA LEU A 143 15.58 11.01 7.13
C LEU A 143 14.80 10.81 8.45
N ILE A 144 13.72 11.56 8.65
CA ILE A 144 12.87 11.41 9.83
C ILE A 144 12.22 10.02 9.88
N ALA A 145 11.74 9.51 8.74
CA ALA A 145 11.13 8.18 8.65
C ALA A 145 12.14 7.07 8.96
N VAL A 146 13.35 7.14 8.43
CA VAL A 146 14.43 6.17 8.71
C VAL A 146 14.84 6.22 10.19
N ALA A 147 14.98 7.43 10.76
CA ALA A 147 15.28 7.58 12.18
C ALA A 147 14.15 7.01 13.07
N GLY A 148 12.90 7.16 12.67
CA GLY A 148 11.74 6.59 13.37
C GLY A 148 11.63 5.06 13.25
N LEU A 149 12.14 4.47 12.15
CA LEU A 149 12.16 3.02 11.95
C LEU A 149 13.28 2.31 12.72
N TYR A 150 14.36 3.03 13.06
CA TYR A 150 15.51 2.46 13.76
C TYR A 150 15.17 1.81 15.12
N PRO A 151 14.42 2.47 16.03
CA PRO A 151 14.07 1.88 17.32
C PRO A 151 13.18 0.63 17.18
N VAL A 152 12.30 0.58 16.17
CA VAL A 152 11.44 -0.59 15.92
C VAL A 152 12.27 -1.82 15.54
N SER A 153 13.33 -1.62 14.76
CA SER A 153 14.26 -2.70 14.38
C SER A 153 15.09 -3.19 15.56
N TYR A 154 15.52 -2.29 16.45
CA TYR A 154 16.40 -2.60 17.57
C TYR A 154 15.69 -3.31 18.73
N THR A 155 14.45 -2.92 19.03
CA THR A 155 13.65 -3.57 20.10
C THR A 155 13.31 -5.01 19.75
N HIS A 156 13.09 -5.33 18.47
CA HIS A 156 12.83 -6.70 18.03
C HIS A 156 14.07 -7.61 18.07
N LEU A 157 15.25 -7.07 17.84
CA LEU A 157 16.50 -7.85 17.94
C LEU A 157 16.80 -8.24 19.41
N ARG A 158 16.60 -7.32 20.35
CA ARG A 158 16.80 -7.58 21.78
C ARG A 158 15.77 -8.55 22.38
N ALA A 159 14.52 -8.49 21.95
CA ALA A 159 13.49 -9.42 22.43
C ALA A 159 13.80 -10.88 22.04
N HIS A 160 14.49 -11.11 20.92
CA HIS A 160 14.91 -12.45 20.49
C HIS A 160 16.12 -12.97 21.28
N GLU A 161 17.06 -12.10 21.68
CA GLU A 161 18.22 -12.48 22.51
C GLU A 161 17.81 -12.83 23.96
N THR A 162 16.85 -12.08 24.53
CA THR A 162 16.35 -12.35 25.89
C THR A 162 15.44 -13.59 26.00
N ALA A 163 14.84 -14.02 24.89
CA ALA A 163 14.03 -15.26 24.86
C ALA A 163 14.88 -16.52 24.58
N ALA A 164 16.14 -16.36 24.17
CA ALA A 164 17.07 -17.47 23.88
C ALA A 164 18.05 -17.79 25.03
N ASN A 165 18.07 -16.98 26.11
CA ASN A 165 18.76 -17.22 27.38
C ASN A 165 17.77 -17.52 28.49
#